data_542111322b87e5e7b0cde9ee0b3f849c
#
_entry.id   542111322b87e5e7b0cde9ee0b3f849c
#
_cell.length_a   1.000
_cell.length_b   1.000
_cell.length_c   1.000
_cell.angle_alpha   90.00
_cell.angle_beta   90.00
_cell.angle_gamma   90.00
#
_symmetry.space_group_name_H-M   'P 1'
#
loop_
_entity.id
_entity.type
_entity.pdbx_description
1 polymer ?
#
loop_
_entity_poly.entity_id
_entity_poly.type
_entity_poly.pdbx_seq_one_letter_code
_entity_poly.pdbx_strand_id
1 'polypeptide(L)'
;MDSYLPKSYPSLMEGKKILYVHGFLSAGSTHTADVLRQFMPRATVLAPDLPVHPAEAMALLKETVESERPDLIIGTSMGGMYTEMLYGFDRICVNPAFEMGATMSEHQMMGKQTFQNPRQDGVQEIIVTKALVKEYREMTEHCFSQVTAEEQQRVFGLFGDEDPIVHTYDLFLQHYPQAIYFHGEHRLVEKAIYHYIIPIVRWIDDRQTGRNRPTVLIHWDTLADAYGQPKSSLHKAYEQLLEHYNVHFVVPAPTCHPDQLASQQAWIERVFSAPAWNRVIFANNLQLLYGDYLISSSETPDFIGTSLRFGSDELKTWEDIIVFFDRLGGQ
;
A
#
# COMPACT_ATOMS: atom_id res chain seq x y z
N MET A 1 -25.62 -6.61 -5.04
CA MET A 1 -24.49 -7.48 -4.70
C MET A 1 -23.67 -7.62 -5.97
N ASP A 2 -22.71 -6.75 -6.17
CA ASP A 2 -21.79 -6.90 -7.28
C ASP A 2 -20.98 -8.17 -7.02
N SER A 3 -21.07 -9.12 -7.95
CA SER A 3 -20.27 -10.34 -7.92
C SER A 3 -18.81 -9.91 -8.10
N TYR A 4 -18.07 -9.81 -7.00
CA TYR A 4 -16.63 -9.67 -7.02
C TYR A 4 -16.03 -10.91 -7.68
N LEU A 5 -15.84 -10.86 -9.00
CA LEU A 5 -14.90 -11.78 -9.62
C LEU A 5 -13.52 -11.38 -9.12
N PRO A 6 -12.76 -12.32 -8.54
CA PRO A 6 -11.42 -12.01 -8.06
C PRO A 6 -10.60 -11.53 -9.25
N LYS A 7 -10.29 -10.23 -9.26
CA LYS A 7 -9.45 -9.63 -10.28
C LYS A 7 -8.03 -10.15 -10.12
N SER A 8 -7.39 -10.54 -11.20
CA SER A 8 -5.99 -10.93 -11.19
C SER A 8 -5.18 -10.00 -12.10
N TYR A 9 -3.91 -9.81 -11.78
CA TYR A 9 -2.97 -8.97 -12.51
C TYR A 9 -1.78 -9.82 -12.98
N PRO A 10 -1.93 -10.61 -14.05
CA PRO A 10 -0.90 -11.57 -14.48
C PRO A 10 0.45 -10.93 -14.85
N SER A 11 0.43 -9.68 -15.31
CA SER A 11 1.65 -8.94 -15.67
C SER A 11 2.32 -8.24 -14.49
N LEU A 12 1.64 -8.15 -13.32
CA LEU A 12 2.20 -7.53 -12.13
C LEU A 12 3.18 -8.49 -11.46
N MET A 13 4.40 -8.04 -11.22
CA MET A 13 5.49 -8.87 -10.67
C MET A 13 5.74 -10.16 -11.45
N GLU A 14 5.43 -10.20 -12.76
CA GLU A 14 5.60 -11.39 -13.61
C GLU A 14 7.06 -11.86 -13.62
N GLY A 15 7.26 -13.14 -13.31
CA GLY A 15 8.58 -13.77 -13.23
C GLY A 15 9.41 -13.38 -12.02
N LYS A 16 8.89 -12.53 -11.12
CA LYS A 16 9.55 -12.07 -9.89
C LYS A 16 9.13 -12.88 -8.67
N LYS A 17 9.92 -12.75 -7.60
CA LYS A 17 9.67 -13.41 -6.31
C LYS A 17 9.22 -12.40 -5.26
N ILE A 18 8.16 -12.76 -4.54
CA ILE A 18 7.64 -12.01 -3.40
C ILE A 18 7.82 -12.87 -2.15
N LEU A 19 8.49 -12.36 -1.14
CA LEU A 19 8.51 -13.00 0.18
C LEU A 19 7.43 -12.37 1.05
N TYR A 20 6.46 -13.18 1.47
CA TYR A 20 5.47 -12.77 2.46
C TYR A 20 5.84 -13.24 3.85
N VAL A 21 5.91 -12.30 4.80
CA VAL A 21 6.29 -12.53 6.20
C VAL A 21 5.07 -12.33 7.09
N HIS A 22 4.57 -13.44 7.65
CA HIS A 22 3.33 -13.45 8.40
C HIS A 22 3.45 -12.87 9.82
N GLY A 23 2.32 -12.49 10.43
CA GLY A 23 2.23 -11.98 11.79
C GLY A 23 2.34 -13.06 12.86
N PHE A 24 2.34 -12.63 14.13
CA PHE A 24 2.38 -13.53 15.30
C PHE A 24 1.16 -14.46 15.32
N LEU A 25 1.36 -15.70 15.74
CA LEU A 25 0.35 -16.77 15.75
C LEU A 25 -0.28 -17.11 14.39
N SER A 26 0.35 -16.67 13.30
CA SER A 26 -0.02 -17.06 11.94
C SER A 26 0.97 -18.09 11.39
N ALA A 27 0.84 -18.44 10.09
CA ALA A 27 1.70 -19.38 9.39
C ALA A 27 1.85 -18.98 7.91
N GLY A 28 2.73 -19.63 7.17
CA GLY A 28 2.88 -19.45 5.72
C GLY A 28 1.63 -19.82 4.92
N SER A 29 0.74 -20.67 5.47
CA SER A 29 -0.55 -21.03 4.90
C SER A 29 -1.66 -19.99 5.12
N THR A 30 -1.31 -18.75 5.46
CA THR A 30 -2.29 -17.68 5.71
C THR A 30 -3.04 -17.26 4.44
N HIS A 31 -4.31 -16.89 4.62
CA HIS A 31 -5.16 -16.38 3.54
C HIS A 31 -4.53 -15.20 2.80
N THR A 32 -3.79 -14.32 3.48
CA THR A 32 -3.08 -13.20 2.84
C THR A 32 -2.10 -13.68 1.77
N ALA A 33 -1.32 -14.74 2.04
CA ALA A 33 -0.41 -15.30 1.06
C ALA A 33 -1.14 -15.88 -0.16
N ASP A 34 -2.31 -16.51 0.06
CA ASP A 34 -3.13 -17.06 -1.02
C ASP A 34 -3.75 -15.97 -1.88
N VAL A 35 -4.22 -14.87 -1.27
CA VAL A 35 -4.73 -13.69 -1.98
C VAL A 35 -3.63 -13.04 -2.83
N LEU A 36 -2.41 -12.92 -2.32
CA LEU A 36 -1.28 -12.41 -3.11
C LEU A 36 -0.97 -13.31 -4.33
N ARG A 37 -1.01 -14.64 -4.16
CA ARG A 37 -0.86 -15.61 -5.27
C ARG A 37 -1.98 -15.47 -6.31
N GLN A 38 -3.21 -15.23 -5.86
CA GLN A 38 -4.37 -15.05 -6.73
C GLN A 38 -4.28 -13.74 -7.52
N PHE A 39 -3.89 -12.64 -6.89
CA PHE A 39 -3.77 -11.34 -7.56
C PHE A 39 -2.58 -11.29 -8.53
N MET A 40 -1.49 -12.00 -8.22
CA MET A 40 -0.25 -11.99 -9.00
C MET A 40 0.13 -13.42 -9.42
N PRO A 41 -0.67 -14.07 -10.28
CA PRO A 41 -0.54 -15.51 -10.56
C PRO A 41 0.74 -15.90 -11.31
N ARG A 42 1.48 -14.95 -11.89
CA ARG A 42 2.78 -15.19 -12.54
C ARG A 42 3.97 -14.76 -11.69
N ALA A 43 3.73 -14.27 -10.47
CA ALA A 43 4.76 -14.09 -9.45
C ALA A 43 4.92 -15.37 -8.62
N THR A 44 6.11 -15.59 -8.07
CA THR A 44 6.34 -16.63 -7.07
C THR A 44 6.21 -16.05 -5.68
N VAL A 45 5.16 -16.41 -4.92
CA VAL A 45 4.97 -15.95 -3.54
C VAL A 45 5.46 -17.00 -2.57
N LEU A 46 6.59 -16.72 -1.91
CA LEU A 46 7.19 -17.48 -0.85
C LEU A 46 6.58 -17.05 0.49
N ALA A 47 6.19 -17.98 1.33
CA ALA A 47 5.62 -17.71 2.64
C ALA A 47 6.05 -18.81 3.62
N PRO A 48 7.25 -18.74 4.22
CA PRO A 48 7.72 -19.73 5.17
C PRO A 48 6.97 -19.61 6.51
N ASP A 49 6.85 -20.72 7.22
CA ASP A 49 6.46 -20.72 8.64
C ASP A 49 7.62 -20.19 9.48
N LEU A 50 7.36 -19.15 10.27
CA LEU A 50 8.40 -18.57 11.12
C LEU A 50 8.53 -19.33 12.44
N PRO A 51 9.77 -19.58 12.92
CA PRO A 51 10.01 -19.96 14.29
C PRO A 51 9.38 -18.99 15.30
N VAL A 52 9.03 -19.50 16.48
CA VAL A 52 8.43 -18.69 17.54
C VAL A 52 9.44 -17.74 18.17
N HIS A 53 10.69 -18.19 18.29
CA HIS A 53 11.79 -17.40 18.84
C HIS A 53 12.31 -16.39 17.82
N PRO A 54 12.34 -15.09 18.14
CA PRO A 54 12.61 -14.03 17.15
C PRO A 54 14.01 -14.12 16.52
N ALA A 55 15.01 -14.58 17.25
CA ALA A 55 16.36 -14.76 16.69
C ALA A 55 16.39 -15.86 15.62
N GLU A 56 15.69 -16.96 15.84
CA GLU A 56 15.56 -18.08 14.89
C GLU A 56 14.75 -17.65 13.67
N ALA A 57 13.65 -16.90 13.88
CA ALA A 57 12.83 -16.36 12.79
C ALA A 57 13.65 -15.41 11.89
N MET A 58 14.41 -14.51 12.49
CA MET A 58 15.29 -13.60 11.74
C MET A 58 16.41 -14.36 11.00
N ALA A 59 16.98 -15.40 11.61
CA ALA A 59 18.00 -16.24 10.95
C ALA A 59 17.43 -16.93 9.71
N LEU A 60 16.23 -17.55 9.84
CA LEU A 60 15.51 -18.16 8.72
C LEU A 60 15.22 -17.14 7.60
N LEU A 61 14.73 -15.96 7.97
CA LEU A 61 14.42 -14.91 6.98
C LEU A 61 15.66 -14.43 6.24
N LYS A 62 16.78 -14.24 6.93
CA LYS A 62 18.08 -13.89 6.30
C LYS A 62 18.55 -14.96 5.33
N GLU A 63 18.51 -16.22 5.74
CA GLU A 63 18.83 -17.36 4.85
C GLU A 63 17.91 -17.39 3.63
N THR A 64 16.59 -17.16 3.84
CA THR A 64 15.62 -17.13 2.76
C THR A 64 15.89 -16.00 1.76
N VAL A 65 16.17 -14.78 2.22
CA VAL A 65 16.45 -13.67 1.29
C VAL A 65 17.80 -13.81 0.59
N GLU A 66 18.78 -14.45 1.21
CA GLU A 66 20.09 -14.74 0.59
C GLU A 66 19.97 -15.80 -0.51
N SER A 67 19.20 -16.87 -0.28
CA SER A 67 19.03 -17.97 -1.22
C SER A 67 18.03 -17.66 -2.34
N GLU A 68 16.88 -17.08 -2.00
CA GLU A 68 15.79 -16.86 -2.93
C GLU A 68 15.86 -15.52 -3.68
N ARG A 69 16.55 -14.52 -3.10
CA ARG A 69 16.68 -13.16 -3.66
C ARG A 69 15.33 -12.57 -4.10
N PRO A 70 14.38 -12.36 -3.16
CA PRO A 70 13.07 -11.83 -3.51
C PRO A 70 13.19 -10.41 -4.10
N ASP A 71 12.34 -10.10 -5.06
CA ASP A 71 12.23 -8.76 -5.65
C ASP A 71 11.43 -7.81 -4.76
N LEU A 72 10.57 -8.36 -3.90
CA LEU A 72 9.73 -7.63 -2.96
C LEU A 72 9.52 -8.46 -1.69
N ILE A 73 9.54 -7.79 -0.52
CA ILE A 73 9.18 -8.40 0.75
C ILE A 73 7.94 -7.67 1.30
N ILE A 74 6.91 -8.41 1.67
CA ILE A 74 5.70 -7.88 2.29
C ILE A 74 5.52 -8.53 3.65
N GLY A 75 5.51 -7.74 4.71
CA GLY A 75 5.31 -8.25 6.06
C GLY A 75 4.16 -7.57 6.78
N THR A 76 3.43 -8.35 7.61
CA THR A 76 2.28 -7.86 8.37
C THR A 76 2.51 -8.01 9.86
N SER A 77 2.19 -7.00 10.67
CA SER A 77 2.31 -7.03 12.13
C SER A 77 3.74 -7.37 12.59
N MET A 78 3.95 -8.44 13.34
CA MET A 78 5.28 -8.98 13.68
C MET A 78 6.13 -9.22 12.43
N GLY A 79 5.54 -9.75 11.36
CA GLY A 79 6.21 -9.93 10.07
C GLY A 79 6.64 -8.60 9.45
N GLY A 80 5.89 -7.52 9.65
CA GLY A 80 6.27 -6.16 9.25
C GLY A 80 7.50 -5.65 10.00
N MET A 81 7.61 -5.95 11.30
CA MET A 81 8.81 -5.68 12.10
C MET A 81 10.04 -6.39 11.52
N TYR A 82 9.95 -7.68 11.21
CA TYR A 82 11.07 -8.40 10.60
C TYR A 82 11.40 -7.89 9.20
N THR A 83 10.38 -7.56 8.42
CA THR A 83 10.55 -7.04 7.05
C THR A 83 11.35 -5.75 7.04
N GLU A 84 11.13 -4.85 8.00
CA GLU A 84 11.92 -3.62 8.14
C GLU A 84 13.43 -3.92 8.25
N MET A 85 13.82 -4.95 9.01
CA MET A 85 15.21 -5.32 9.25
C MET A 85 15.89 -6.10 8.10
N LEU A 86 15.16 -6.42 7.01
CA LEU A 86 15.69 -7.08 5.81
C LEU A 86 16.17 -6.06 4.79
N TYR A 87 17.27 -5.38 5.10
CA TYR A 87 17.84 -4.30 4.30
C TYR A 87 18.29 -4.74 2.90
N GLY A 88 18.31 -3.80 1.95
CA GLY A 88 18.75 -4.02 0.57
C GLY A 88 17.65 -4.50 -0.39
N PHE A 89 16.41 -4.69 0.09
CA PHE A 89 15.26 -5.13 -0.69
C PHE A 89 14.16 -4.07 -0.73
N ASP A 90 13.31 -4.10 -1.75
CA ASP A 90 12.05 -3.36 -1.74
C ASP A 90 11.08 -4.03 -0.76
N ARG A 91 10.45 -3.23 0.11
CA ARG A 91 9.71 -3.74 1.26
C ARG A 91 8.41 -2.98 1.48
N ILE A 92 7.38 -3.71 1.89
CA ILE A 92 6.11 -3.17 2.37
C ILE A 92 5.87 -3.70 3.79
N CYS A 93 5.86 -2.81 4.77
CA CYS A 93 5.58 -3.12 6.16
C CYS A 93 4.12 -2.71 6.47
N VAL A 94 3.23 -3.67 6.74
CA VAL A 94 1.81 -3.40 7.00
C VAL A 94 1.54 -3.56 8.48
N ASN A 95 1.03 -2.51 9.12
CA ASN A 95 0.79 -2.46 10.57
C ASN A 95 1.96 -3.05 11.38
N PRO A 96 3.21 -2.64 11.12
CA PRO A 96 4.40 -3.29 11.67
C PRO A 96 4.49 -3.12 13.19
N ALA A 97 4.61 -4.24 13.92
CA ALA A 97 4.64 -4.25 15.38
C ALA A 97 6.05 -3.96 15.92
N PHE A 98 6.57 -2.75 15.71
CA PHE A 98 7.93 -2.35 16.17
C PHE A 98 8.08 -2.33 17.69
N GLU A 99 6.99 -2.42 18.44
CA GLU A 99 6.97 -2.53 19.89
C GLU A 99 6.39 -3.88 20.33
N MET A 100 6.73 -4.97 19.60
CA MET A 100 6.11 -6.29 19.76
C MET A 100 6.06 -6.79 21.22
N GLY A 101 7.15 -6.61 21.98
CA GLY A 101 7.18 -7.02 23.38
C GLY A 101 6.21 -6.22 24.28
N ALA A 102 5.97 -4.94 24.00
CA ALA A 102 4.96 -4.14 24.66
C ALA A 102 3.55 -4.60 24.23
N THR A 103 3.32 -4.73 22.95
CA THR A 103 2.08 -5.23 22.35
C THR A 103 1.65 -6.59 22.97
N MET A 104 2.58 -7.53 23.10
CA MET A 104 2.31 -8.83 23.73
C MET A 104 1.86 -8.69 25.18
N SER A 105 2.42 -7.73 25.91
CA SER A 105 2.08 -7.50 27.33
C SER A 105 0.73 -6.81 27.49
N GLU A 106 0.45 -5.80 26.69
CA GLU A 106 -0.77 -4.99 26.74
C GLU A 106 -2.01 -5.78 26.30
N HIS A 107 -1.86 -6.60 25.25
CA HIS A 107 -2.94 -7.43 24.72
C HIS A 107 -3.02 -8.82 25.38
N GLN A 108 -2.40 -9.00 26.56
CA GLN A 108 -2.48 -10.23 27.39
C GLN A 108 -2.16 -11.52 26.61
N MET A 109 -1.18 -11.45 25.68
CA MET A 109 -0.80 -12.60 24.86
C MET A 109 0.05 -13.64 25.60
N MET A 110 0.25 -13.49 26.92
CA MET A 110 1.00 -14.49 27.72
C MET A 110 0.18 -15.74 27.99
N GLY A 111 0.89 -16.86 28.17
CA GLY A 111 0.29 -18.16 28.43
C GLY A 111 0.10 -18.99 27.16
N LYS A 112 -0.85 -19.91 27.21
CA LYS A 112 -1.15 -20.80 26.09
C LYS A 112 -1.82 -20.03 24.96
N GLN A 113 -1.25 -20.13 23.75
CA GLN A 113 -1.75 -19.52 22.53
C GLN A 113 -1.88 -20.59 21.43
N THR A 114 -2.86 -20.40 20.53
CA THR A 114 -3.13 -21.30 19.41
C THR A 114 -2.85 -20.59 18.09
N PHE A 115 -2.16 -21.25 17.17
CA PHE A 115 -1.97 -20.73 15.82
C PHE A 115 -3.29 -20.64 15.08
N GLN A 116 -3.50 -19.52 14.38
CA GLN A 116 -4.71 -19.26 13.61
C GLN A 116 -4.76 -20.03 12.28
N ASN A 117 -3.60 -20.46 11.79
CA ASN A 117 -3.45 -21.17 10.53
C ASN A 117 -2.62 -22.45 10.75
N PRO A 118 -2.89 -23.49 9.95
CA PRO A 118 -2.09 -24.72 10.02
C PRO A 118 -0.63 -24.46 9.65
N ARG A 119 0.29 -24.99 10.43
CA ARG A 119 1.73 -24.94 10.18
C ARG A 119 2.21 -26.24 9.53
N GLN A 120 3.26 -26.15 8.72
CA GLN A 120 3.87 -27.32 8.07
C GLN A 120 4.52 -28.28 9.06
N ASP A 121 5.03 -27.75 10.20
CA ASP A 121 5.61 -28.54 11.29
C ASP A 121 4.56 -29.25 12.16
N GLY A 122 3.28 -28.98 11.93
CA GLY A 122 2.15 -29.57 12.71
C GLY A 122 1.95 -28.96 14.09
N VAL A 123 2.75 -27.98 14.50
CA VAL A 123 2.61 -27.30 15.81
C VAL A 123 1.37 -26.41 15.77
N GLN A 124 0.43 -26.64 16.69
CA GLN A 124 -0.83 -25.89 16.78
C GLN A 124 -0.87 -24.90 17.94
N GLU A 125 -0.03 -25.12 18.96
CA GLU A 125 -0.07 -24.34 20.18
C GLU A 125 1.34 -24.00 20.65
N ILE A 126 1.45 -22.84 21.31
CA ILE A 126 2.68 -22.39 21.97
C ILE A 126 2.36 -21.85 23.35
N ILE A 127 3.40 -21.76 24.19
CA ILE A 127 3.31 -21.08 25.47
C ILE A 127 4.15 -19.80 25.39
N VAL A 128 3.48 -18.67 25.43
CA VAL A 128 4.13 -17.36 25.48
C VAL A 128 4.58 -17.08 26.91
N THR A 129 5.88 -17.10 27.13
CA THR A 129 6.50 -16.88 28.43
C THR A 129 7.02 -15.45 28.56
N LYS A 130 7.34 -15.03 29.80
CA LYS A 130 8.02 -13.74 30.04
C LYS A 130 9.39 -13.68 29.33
N ALA A 131 10.06 -14.81 29.19
CA ALA A 131 11.34 -14.90 28.47
C ALA A 131 11.12 -14.58 26.98
N LEU A 132 10.11 -15.19 26.34
CA LEU A 132 9.78 -14.91 24.94
C LEU A 132 9.41 -13.44 24.71
N VAL A 133 8.62 -12.83 25.61
CA VAL A 133 8.29 -11.39 25.54
C VAL A 133 9.55 -10.54 25.63
N LYS A 134 10.52 -10.93 26.47
CA LYS A 134 11.82 -10.24 26.57
C LYS A 134 12.63 -10.37 25.29
N GLU A 135 12.69 -11.56 24.68
CA GLU A 135 13.37 -11.78 23.39
C GLU A 135 12.79 -10.87 22.29
N TYR A 136 11.45 -10.70 22.23
CA TYR A 136 10.82 -9.76 21.30
C TYR A 136 11.16 -8.30 21.58
N ARG A 137 11.29 -7.88 22.84
CA ARG A 137 11.75 -6.53 23.20
C ARG A 137 13.19 -6.30 22.71
N GLU A 138 14.08 -7.24 22.98
CA GLU A 138 15.46 -7.19 22.51
C GLU A 138 15.53 -7.18 20.98
N MET A 139 14.69 -7.94 20.28
CA MET A 139 14.62 -7.94 18.83
C MET A 139 14.19 -6.58 18.28
N THR A 140 13.19 -5.92 18.88
CA THR A 140 12.71 -4.60 18.42
C THR A 140 13.77 -3.49 18.55
N GLU A 141 14.79 -3.64 19.41
CA GLU A 141 15.90 -2.71 19.53
C GLU A 141 16.80 -2.69 18.28
N HIS A 142 16.71 -3.72 17.42
CA HIS A 142 17.45 -3.79 16.16
C HIS A 142 16.74 -3.13 14.99
N CYS A 143 15.44 -2.77 15.13
CA CYS A 143 14.70 -2.03 14.11
C CYS A 143 15.39 -0.69 13.84
N PHE A 144 15.33 -0.25 12.60
CA PHE A 144 15.86 1.02 12.10
C PHE A 144 17.38 1.20 12.24
N SER A 145 18.13 0.13 12.55
CA SER A 145 19.57 0.22 12.84
C SER A 145 20.45 0.49 11.61
N GLN A 146 19.97 0.25 10.39
CA GLN A 146 20.72 0.42 9.14
C GLN A 146 19.98 1.27 8.11
N VAL A 147 19.16 2.21 8.54
CA VAL A 147 18.44 3.12 7.66
C VAL A 147 19.41 4.10 6.99
N THR A 148 19.48 4.05 5.67
CA THR A 148 20.23 4.99 4.83
C THR A 148 19.26 5.73 3.91
N ALA A 149 19.73 6.77 3.21
CA ALA A 149 18.93 7.48 2.22
C ALA A 149 18.46 6.57 1.08
N GLU A 150 19.20 5.52 0.74
CA GLU A 150 18.80 4.50 -0.23
C GLU A 150 17.70 3.61 0.33
N GLU A 151 17.85 3.13 1.57
CA GLU A 151 16.82 2.33 2.24
C GLU A 151 15.50 3.08 2.41
N GLN A 152 15.54 4.39 2.67
CA GLN A 152 14.35 5.22 2.76
C GLN A 152 13.51 5.24 1.47
N GLN A 153 14.11 5.01 0.31
CA GLN A 153 13.39 4.94 -0.97
C GLN A 153 12.80 3.57 -1.26
N ARG A 154 13.22 2.52 -0.54
CA ARG A 154 12.83 1.14 -0.78
C ARG A 154 11.68 0.66 0.10
N VAL A 155 11.33 1.41 1.14
CA VAL A 155 10.42 0.93 2.19
C VAL A 155 9.14 1.75 2.24
N PHE A 156 8.01 1.06 2.13
CA PHE A 156 6.67 1.61 2.38
C PHE A 156 6.12 1.07 3.70
N GLY A 157 5.67 1.95 4.57
CA GLY A 157 4.90 1.61 5.77
C GLY A 157 3.42 1.90 5.53
N LEU A 158 2.58 0.91 5.71
CA LEU A 158 1.14 1.01 5.57
C LEU A 158 0.48 0.80 6.92
N PHE A 159 -0.33 1.74 7.37
CA PHE A 159 -0.92 1.76 8.72
C PHE A 159 -2.43 1.88 8.62
N GLY A 160 -3.16 0.94 9.23
CA GLY A 160 -4.61 1.02 9.32
C GLY A 160 -5.03 2.15 10.26
N ASP A 161 -5.91 3.04 9.79
CA ASP A 161 -6.41 4.16 10.58
C ASP A 161 -7.39 3.74 11.71
N GLU A 162 -7.87 2.50 11.66
CA GLU A 162 -8.71 1.87 12.67
C GLU A 162 -8.02 0.68 13.38
N ASP A 163 -6.68 0.59 13.33
CA ASP A 163 -5.92 -0.49 13.98
C ASP A 163 -5.96 -0.33 15.52
N PRO A 164 -6.59 -1.28 16.27
CA PRO A 164 -6.68 -1.19 17.71
C PRO A 164 -5.45 -1.76 18.44
N ILE A 165 -4.46 -2.30 17.71
CA ILE A 165 -3.37 -3.10 18.30
C ILE A 165 -2.02 -2.41 18.16
N VAL A 166 -1.72 -1.83 16.99
CA VAL A 166 -0.40 -1.30 16.66
C VAL A 166 -0.49 0.17 16.27
N HIS A 167 0.28 1.03 16.94
CA HIS A 167 0.28 2.48 16.75
C HIS A 167 1.69 3.00 16.49
N THR A 168 2.38 2.45 15.50
CA THR A 168 3.79 2.72 15.22
C THR A 168 4.04 3.61 14.00
N TYR A 169 3.00 4.32 13.52
CA TYR A 169 3.11 5.25 12.39
C TYR A 169 4.16 6.35 12.63
N ASP A 170 4.05 7.06 13.76
CA ASP A 170 4.97 8.16 14.07
C ASP A 170 6.41 7.68 14.28
N LEU A 171 6.58 6.48 14.83
CA LEU A 171 7.91 5.85 14.95
C LEU A 171 8.50 5.54 13.59
N PHE A 172 7.71 4.96 12.68
CA PHE A 172 8.15 4.68 11.32
C PHE A 172 8.49 5.96 10.55
N LEU A 173 7.64 7.00 10.65
CA LEU A 173 7.83 8.28 9.96
C LEU A 173 9.12 9.00 10.36
N GLN A 174 9.65 8.77 11.57
CA GLN A 174 10.94 9.31 12.00
C GLN A 174 12.11 8.76 11.18
N HIS A 175 11.96 7.59 10.58
CA HIS A 175 13.01 6.88 9.84
C HIS A 175 12.75 6.81 8.35
N TYR A 176 11.47 6.66 7.95
CA TYR A 176 11.07 6.46 6.55
C TYR A 176 9.96 7.45 6.15
N PRO A 177 10.16 8.26 5.09
CA PRO A 177 9.16 9.23 4.66
C PRO A 177 7.91 8.61 4.03
N GLN A 178 7.99 7.35 3.60
CA GLN A 178 6.88 6.63 2.94
C GLN A 178 5.97 5.94 3.97
N ALA A 179 5.48 6.70 4.97
CA ALA A 179 4.50 6.28 5.94
C ALA A 179 3.10 6.67 5.45
N ILE A 180 2.22 5.70 5.28
CA ILE A 180 0.94 5.87 4.59
C ILE A 180 -0.19 5.27 5.45
N TYR A 181 -1.25 6.06 5.70
CA TYR A 181 -2.48 5.52 6.26
C TYR A 181 -3.35 4.86 5.19
N PHE A 182 -4.04 3.79 5.56
CA PHE A 182 -5.10 3.21 4.76
C PHE A 182 -6.35 2.97 5.63
N HIS A 183 -7.53 2.94 5.00
CA HIS A 183 -8.77 2.64 5.72
C HIS A 183 -8.85 1.17 6.05
N GLY A 184 -8.63 0.84 7.31
CA GLY A 184 -8.66 -0.54 7.77
C GLY A 184 -8.13 -0.76 9.18
N GLU A 185 -8.36 -1.96 9.64
CA GLU A 185 -7.96 -2.46 10.96
C GLU A 185 -6.56 -3.12 10.92
N HIS A 186 -6.18 -3.74 12.05
CA HIS A 186 -4.93 -4.50 12.18
C HIS A 186 -4.82 -5.66 11.18
N ARG A 187 -5.92 -6.37 10.98
CA ARG A 187 -5.95 -7.54 10.09
C ARG A 187 -6.08 -7.10 8.62
N LEU A 188 -5.11 -7.53 7.82
CA LEU A 188 -5.13 -7.28 6.39
C LEU A 188 -6.15 -8.19 5.70
N VAL A 189 -7.29 -7.62 5.29
CA VAL A 189 -8.35 -8.30 4.55
C VAL A 189 -8.12 -8.17 3.03
N GLU A 190 -8.72 -9.07 2.24
CA GLU A 190 -8.59 -9.10 0.77
C GLU A 190 -8.88 -7.73 0.12
N LYS A 191 -9.94 -7.05 0.58
CA LYS A 191 -10.29 -5.71 0.09
C LYS A 191 -9.15 -4.70 0.32
N ALA A 192 -8.50 -4.73 1.49
CA ALA A 192 -7.37 -3.85 1.78
C ALA A 192 -6.15 -4.19 0.91
N ILE A 193 -5.90 -5.47 0.62
CA ILE A 193 -4.85 -5.87 -0.31
C ILE A 193 -5.12 -5.28 -1.69
N TYR A 194 -6.34 -5.43 -2.20
CA TYR A 194 -6.74 -4.93 -3.51
C TYR A 194 -6.61 -3.41 -3.63
N HIS A 195 -7.20 -2.67 -2.69
CA HIS A 195 -7.27 -1.21 -2.78
C HIS A 195 -5.96 -0.49 -2.40
N TYR A 196 -5.15 -1.08 -1.52
CA TYR A 196 -4.02 -0.36 -0.92
C TYR A 196 -2.66 -1.01 -1.18
N ILE A 197 -2.57 -2.35 -1.14
CA ILE A 197 -1.28 -3.02 -1.35
C ILE A 197 -0.95 -3.12 -2.84
N ILE A 198 -1.88 -3.54 -3.67
CA ILE A 198 -1.67 -3.73 -5.11
C ILE A 198 -1.20 -2.44 -5.82
N PRO A 199 -1.76 -1.25 -5.57
CA PRO A 199 -1.21 0.00 -6.13
C PRO A 199 0.25 0.26 -5.74
N ILE A 200 0.63 -0.01 -4.50
CA ILE A 200 2.02 0.17 -4.04
C ILE A 200 2.94 -0.86 -4.70
N VAL A 201 2.52 -2.12 -4.78
CA VAL A 201 3.27 -3.16 -5.52
C VAL A 201 3.48 -2.75 -6.97
N ARG A 202 2.47 -2.15 -7.62
CA ARG A 202 2.57 -1.65 -8.99
C ARG A 202 3.61 -0.54 -9.12
N TRP A 203 3.66 0.41 -8.19
CA TRP A 203 4.70 1.45 -8.20
C TRP A 203 6.10 0.87 -8.06
N ILE A 204 6.25 -0.15 -7.21
CA ILE A 204 7.54 -0.86 -7.03
C ILE A 204 7.91 -1.60 -8.33
N ASP A 205 6.97 -2.34 -8.91
CA ASP A 205 7.17 -3.11 -10.15
C ASP A 205 7.54 -2.20 -11.33
N ASP A 206 6.82 -1.08 -11.49
CA ASP A 206 7.10 -0.08 -12.53
C ASP A 206 8.50 0.53 -12.35
N ARG A 207 8.89 0.86 -11.11
CA ARG A 207 10.23 1.38 -10.81
C ARG A 207 11.32 0.34 -11.14
N GLN A 208 11.14 -0.91 -10.76
CA GLN A 208 12.09 -1.99 -11.00
C GLN A 208 12.24 -2.31 -12.49
N THR A 209 11.18 -2.20 -13.27
CA THR A 209 11.17 -2.48 -14.71
C THR A 209 11.48 -1.25 -15.57
N GLY A 210 11.56 -0.07 -14.98
CA GLY A 210 11.70 1.19 -15.71
C GLY A 210 10.46 1.52 -16.54
N ARG A 211 9.28 0.97 -16.20
CA ARG A 211 8.04 1.24 -16.92
C ARG A 211 7.56 2.64 -16.62
N ASN A 212 7.42 3.44 -17.68
CA ASN A 212 6.83 4.77 -17.61
C ASN A 212 5.38 4.71 -18.12
N ARG A 213 4.41 4.91 -17.22
CA ARG A 213 2.99 4.93 -17.56
C ARG A 213 2.57 6.33 -18.00
N PRO A 214 1.63 6.44 -18.96
CA PRO A 214 1.06 7.75 -19.30
C PRO A 214 0.45 8.41 -18.06
N THR A 215 0.61 9.72 -17.96
CA THR A 215 0.16 10.51 -16.80
C THR A 215 -1.23 11.06 -17.01
N VAL A 216 -2.13 10.79 -16.07
CA VAL A 216 -3.47 11.38 -16.00
C VAL A 216 -3.51 12.36 -14.85
N LEU A 217 -3.81 13.61 -15.16
CA LEU A 217 -4.05 14.67 -14.19
C LEU A 217 -5.55 14.85 -13.99
N ILE A 218 -6.01 14.78 -12.74
CA ILE A 218 -7.41 14.99 -12.36
C ILE A 218 -7.52 16.30 -11.62
N HIS A 219 -8.21 17.26 -12.22
CA HIS A 219 -8.38 18.58 -11.61
C HIS A 219 -9.43 18.54 -10.51
N TRP A 220 -9.22 19.30 -9.43
CA TRP A 220 -10.07 19.39 -8.24
C TRP A 220 -11.55 19.61 -8.54
N ASP A 221 -11.88 20.42 -9.56
CA ASP A 221 -13.26 20.78 -9.93
C ASP A 221 -14.11 19.58 -10.41
N THR A 222 -13.49 18.45 -10.69
CA THR A 222 -14.17 17.23 -11.14
C THR A 222 -14.47 16.24 -10.00
N LEU A 223 -13.90 16.41 -8.80
CA LEU A 223 -13.87 15.41 -7.75
C LEU A 223 -15.15 15.37 -6.91
N ALA A 224 -15.60 16.54 -6.43
CA ALA A 224 -16.71 16.65 -5.49
C ALA A 224 -17.97 17.24 -6.13
N ASP A 225 -19.12 16.89 -5.55
CA ASP A 225 -20.40 17.55 -5.83
C ASP A 225 -20.55 18.86 -5.04
N ALA A 226 -21.72 19.50 -5.17
CA ALA A 226 -22.03 20.75 -4.48
C ALA A 226 -22.06 20.63 -2.93
N TYR A 227 -22.14 19.42 -2.42
CA TYR A 227 -22.17 19.11 -0.99
C TYR A 227 -20.81 18.61 -0.46
N GLY A 228 -19.77 18.63 -1.29
CA GLY A 228 -18.44 18.15 -0.94
C GLY A 228 -18.30 16.62 -0.88
N GLN A 229 -19.29 15.89 -1.41
CA GLN A 229 -19.21 14.43 -1.50
C GLN A 229 -18.52 14.01 -2.82
N PRO A 230 -17.80 12.87 -2.83
CA PRO A 230 -17.26 12.33 -4.06
C PRO A 230 -18.36 12.14 -5.11
N LYS A 231 -18.11 12.61 -6.34
CA LYS A 231 -19.06 12.38 -7.45
C LYS A 231 -19.25 10.88 -7.70
N SER A 232 -20.44 10.51 -8.17
CA SER A 232 -20.77 9.12 -8.50
C SER A 232 -19.69 8.51 -9.41
N SER A 233 -19.33 7.25 -9.17
CA SER A 233 -18.34 6.46 -9.91
C SER A 233 -16.89 6.99 -9.92
N LEU A 234 -16.61 8.07 -9.20
CA LEU A 234 -15.26 8.63 -9.09
C LEU A 234 -14.24 7.58 -8.58
N HIS A 235 -14.57 6.85 -7.50
CA HIS A 235 -13.70 5.80 -6.96
C HIS A 235 -13.41 4.71 -7.99
N LYS A 236 -14.45 4.22 -8.64
CA LYS A 236 -14.35 3.20 -9.69
C LYS A 236 -13.44 3.66 -10.84
N ALA A 237 -13.63 4.91 -11.29
CA ALA A 237 -12.80 5.49 -12.34
C ALA A 237 -11.33 5.60 -11.91
N TYR A 238 -11.09 6.08 -10.68
CA TYR A 238 -9.74 6.19 -10.14
C TYR A 238 -9.03 4.84 -10.06
N GLU A 239 -9.68 3.81 -9.55
CA GLU A 239 -9.14 2.45 -9.48
C GLU A 239 -8.79 1.87 -10.86
N GLN A 240 -9.66 2.06 -11.86
CA GLN A 240 -9.39 1.62 -13.23
C GLN A 240 -8.22 2.40 -13.85
N LEU A 241 -8.16 3.71 -13.65
CA LEU A 241 -7.04 4.52 -14.13
C LEU A 241 -5.71 4.07 -13.51
N LEU A 242 -5.67 3.77 -12.21
CA LEU A 242 -4.45 3.29 -11.54
C LEU A 242 -3.88 2.00 -12.13
N GLU A 243 -4.66 1.21 -12.86
CA GLU A 243 -4.16 -0.03 -13.47
C GLU A 243 -3.20 0.22 -14.63
N HIS A 244 -3.42 1.31 -15.37
CA HIS A 244 -2.73 1.58 -16.61
C HIS A 244 -2.00 2.93 -16.64
N TYR A 245 -2.33 3.85 -15.74
CA TYR A 245 -1.87 5.23 -15.76
C TYR A 245 -1.19 5.63 -14.46
N ASN A 246 -0.33 6.64 -14.57
CA ASN A 246 0.23 7.37 -13.43
C ASN A 246 -0.70 8.53 -13.09
N VAL A 247 -1.55 8.37 -12.07
CA VAL A 247 -2.63 9.32 -11.77
C VAL A 247 -2.20 10.30 -10.69
N HIS A 248 -2.41 11.60 -10.95
CA HIS A 248 -2.19 12.68 -9.99
C HIS A 248 -3.38 13.61 -9.92
N PHE A 249 -3.58 14.22 -8.75
CA PHE A 249 -4.59 15.26 -8.54
C PHE A 249 -3.95 16.63 -8.70
N VAL A 250 -4.62 17.54 -9.42
CA VAL A 250 -4.22 18.92 -9.54
C VAL A 250 -5.21 19.80 -8.78
N VAL A 251 -4.69 20.51 -7.78
CA VAL A 251 -5.49 21.32 -6.87
C VAL A 251 -5.05 22.78 -7.02
N PRO A 252 -5.98 23.72 -7.26
CA PRO A 252 -5.65 25.16 -7.24
C PRO A 252 -5.11 25.57 -5.87
N ALA A 253 -4.09 26.41 -5.87
CA ALA A 253 -3.47 26.95 -4.67
C ALA A 253 -3.91 28.41 -4.43
N PRO A 254 -5.09 28.67 -3.83
CA PRO A 254 -5.59 30.02 -3.63
C PRO A 254 -4.71 30.78 -2.63
N THR A 255 -4.07 31.86 -3.11
CA THR A 255 -3.14 32.65 -2.30
C THR A 255 -3.82 33.40 -1.14
N CYS A 256 -5.12 33.68 -1.28
CA CYS A 256 -5.90 34.39 -0.25
C CYS A 256 -6.48 33.48 0.85
N HIS A 257 -6.48 32.15 0.64
CA HIS A 257 -7.09 31.19 1.53
C HIS A 257 -6.20 29.95 1.70
N PRO A 258 -5.04 30.07 2.35
CA PRO A 258 -4.08 28.95 2.48
C PRO A 258 -4.65 27.74 3.25
N ASP A 259 -5.61 27.96 4.14
CA ASP A 259 -6.26 26.85 4.89
C ASP A 259 -7.04 25.89 3.98
N GLN A 260 -7.45 26.34 2.78
CA GLN A 260 -8.12 25.47 1.81
C GLN A 260 -7.20 24.39 1.28
N LEU A 261 -5.88 24.62 1.17
CA LEU A 261 -4.92 23.63 0.70
C LEU A 261 -4.90 22.40 1.61
N ALA A 262 -4.79 22.63 2.91
CA ALA A 262 -4.80 21.54 3.89
C ALA A 262 -6.14 20.76 3.85
N SER A 263 -7.25 21.48 3.74
CA SER A 263 -8.59 20.86 3.67
C SER A 263 -8.79 20.03 2.41
N GLN A 264 -8.29 20.50 1.26
CA GLN A 264 -8.37 19.80 -0.01
C GLN A 264 -7.47 18.57 -0.03
N GLN A 265 -6.25 18.67 0.48
CA GLN A 265 -5.36 17.53 0.64
C GLN A 265 -5.98 16.48 1.57
N ALA A 266 -6.45 16.88 2.73
CA ALA A 266 -7.10 15.98 3.69
C ALA A 266 -8.36 15.30 3.10
N TRP A 267 -9.11 16.01 2.24
CA TRP A 267 -10.25 15.43 1.52
C TRP A 267 -9.80 14.33 0.56
N ILE A 268 -8.75 14.59 -0.25
CA ILE A 268 -8.21 13.62 -1.20
C ILE A 268 -7.68 12.38 -0.46
N GLU A 269 -6.91 12.57 0.59
CA GLU A 269 -6.36 11.49 1.41
C GLU A 269 -7.46 10.66 2.08
N ARG A 270 -8.50 11.31 2.59
CA ARG A 270 -9.66 10.61 3.17
C ARG A 270 -10.46 9.83 2.12
N VAL A 271 -10.65 10.38 0.92
CA VAL A 271 -11.47 9.76 -0.12
C VAL A 271 -10.73 8.62 -0.81
N PHE A 272 -9.46 8.79 -1.16
CA PHE A 272 -8.72 7.83 -1.97
C PHE A 272 -7.72 6.98 -1.17
N SER A 273 -7.41 7.38 0.07
CA SER A 273 -6.51 6.66 0.97
C SER A 273 -5.11 6.44 0.37
N ALA A 274 -4.46 5.33 0.69
CA ALA A 274 -3.08 5.02 0.34
C ALA A 274 -2.70 5.25 -1.14
N PRO A 275 -3.52 4.92 -2.15
CA PRO A 275 -3.18 5.19 -3.55
C PRO A 275 -2.98 6.67 -3.90
N ALA A 276 -3.54 7.59 -3.11
CA ALA A 276 -3.39 9.03 -3.32
C ALA A 276 -2.14 9.64 -2.62
N TRP A 277 -1.41 8.83 -1.85
CA TRP A 277 -0.22 9.30 -1.17
C TRP A 277 0.81 9.88 -2.15
N ASN A 278 1.29 11.10 -1.85
CA ASN A 278 2.24 11.85 -2.67
C ASN A 278 1.78 12.05 -4.14
N ARG A 279 0.46 12.16 -4.39
CA ARG A 279 -0.14 12.30 -5.71
C ARG A 279 -0.86 13.63 -5.91
N VAL A 280 -0.72 14.57 -4.98
CA VAL A 280 -1.36 15.89 -5.07
C VAL A 280 -0.34 16.92 -5.56
N ILE A 281 -0.71 17.67 -6.59
CA ILE A 281 0.05 18.77 -7.15
C ILE A 281 -0.75 20.06 -6.89
N PHE A 282 -0.21 20.99 -6.15
CA PHE A 282 -0.80 22.31 -5.97
C PHE A 282 -0.31 23.26 -7.06
N ALA A 283 -1.19 23.66 -7.97
CA ALA A 283 -0.82 24.52 -9.10
C ALA A 283 -1.96 25.45 -9.52
N ASN A 284 -1.66 26.74 -9.67
CA ASN A 284 -2.58 27.74 -10.23
C ASN A 284 -2.47 27.85 -11.75
N ASN A 285 -1.40 27.33 -12.31
CA ASN A 285 -1.08 27.51 -13.72
C ASN A 285 -0.89 26.13 -14.38
N LEU A 286 -1.97 25.64 -15.00
CA LEU A 286 -2.01 24.31 -15.61
C LEU A 286 -1.09 24.19 -16.84
N GLN A 287 -0.78 25.29 -17.52
CA GLN A 287 0.15 25.31 -18.67
C GLN A 287 1.61 24.99 -18.30
N LEU A 288 1.97 25.04 -16.99
CA LEU A 288 3.28 24.64 -16.51
C LEU A 288 3.37 23.15 -16.18
N LEU A 289 2.24 22.44 -16.23
CA LEU A 289 2.19 21.01 -15.95
C LEU A 289 2.32 20.21 -17.25
N TYR A 290 3.08 19.14 -17.15
CA TYR A 290 3.15 18.13 -18.19
C TYR A 290 2.31 16.90 -17.78
N GLY A 291 1.54 16.38 -18.73
CA GLY A 291 0.77 15.15 -18.57
C GLY A 291 0.19 14.73 -19.92
N ASP A 292 -0.14 13.46 -20.06
CA ASP A 292 -0.73 12.93 -21.30
C ASP A 292 -2.20 13.29 -21.39
N TYR A 293 -2.90 13.27 -20.24
CA TYR A 293 -4.33 13.60 -20.13
C TYR A 293 -4.58 14.53 -18.95
N LEU A 294 -5.48 15.48 -19.14
CA LEU A 294 -6.03 16.33 -18.07
C LEU A 294 -7.56 16.24 -18.06
N ILE A 295 -8.14 15.78 -16.96
CA ILE A 295 -9.58 15.75 -16.73
C ILE A 295 -9.95 16.99 -15.92
N SER A 296 -10.70 17.92 -16.51
CA SER A 296 -11.14 19.18 -15.87
C SER A 296 -12.55 19.58 -16.32
N SER A 297 -13.32 20.23 -15.46
CA SER A 297 -14.62 20.80 -15.83
C SER A 297 -14.48 22.10 -16.62
N SER A 298 -13.32 22.75 -16.51
CA SER A 298 -13.00 24.00 -17.21
C SER A 298 -12.30 23.75 -18.53
N GLU A 299 -12.38 24.71 -19.45
CA GLU A 299 -11.55 24.70 -20.65
C GLU A 299 -10.10 25.00 -20.29
N THR A 300 -9.19 24.20 -20.82
CA THR A 300 -7.75 24.30 -20.55
C THR A 300 -6.94 24.30 -21.85
N PRO A 301 -7.11 25.36 -22.68
CA PRO A 301 -6.53 25.40 -24.04
C PRO A 301 -5.01 25.39 -24.04
N ASP A 302 -4.37 25.85 -22.96
CA ASP A 302 -2.92 25.97 -22.88
C ASP A 302 -2.26 24.72 -22.25
N PHE A 303 -3.03 23.70 -21.91
CA PHE A 303 -2.47 22.45 -21.40
C PHE A 303 -1.77 21.66 -22.52
N ILE A 304 -0.55 21.22 -22.24
CA ILE A 304 0.22 20.38 -23.16
C ILE A 304 -0.14 18.92 -22.92
N GLY A 305 -0.96 18.36 -23.79
CA GLY A 305 -1.52 17.01 -23.69
C GLY A 305 -2.98 16.98 -24.17
N THR A 306 -3.69 15.89 -23.87
CA THR A 306 -5.10 15.74 -24.21
C THR A 306 -5.97 16.26 -23.08
N SER A 307 -6.71 17.33 -23.31
CA SER A 307 -7.68 17.87 -22.37
C SER A 307 -9.02 17.17 -22.53
N LEU A 308 -9.53 16.58 -21.44
CA LEU A 308 -10.83 15.90 -21.35
C LEU A 308 -11.77 16.76 -20.53
N ARG A 309 -12.76 17.39 -21.19
CA ARG A 309 -13.71 18.27 -20.53
C ARG A 309 -14.82 17.49 -19.84
N PHE A 310 -14.68 17.33 -18.53
CA PHE A 310 -15.70 16.71 -17.67
C PHE A 310 -16.99 17.56 -17.63
N GLY A 311 -18.13 16.95 -17.80
CA GLY A 311 -19.41 17.64 -17.88
C GLY A 311 -19.80 18.13 -19.28
N SER A 312 -18.99 17.83 -20.30
CA SER A 312 -19.37 18.04 -21.72
C SER A 312 -20.43 17.04 -22.19
N ASP A 313 -20.95 17.22 -23.40
CA ASP A 313 -21.92 16.27 -23.95
C ASP A 313 -21.38 14.86 -24.15
N GLU A 314 -20.08 14.72 -24.34
CA GLU A 314 -19.40 13.43 -24.57
C GLU A 314 -18.87 12.79 -23.27
N LEU A 315 -18.51 13.58 -22.25
CA LEU A 315 -17.91 13.15 -20.99
C LEU A 315 -18.64 13.75 -19.79
N LYS A 316 -19.94 13.40 -19.63
CA LYS A 316 -20.82 13.99 -18.60
C LYS A 316 -20.48 13.50 -17.20
N THR A 317 -20.05 12.27 -17.11
CA THR A 317 -19.91 11.52 -15.85
C THR A 317 -18.57 10.79 -15.77
N TRP A 318 -18.24 10.27 -14.60
CA TRP A 318 -17.07 9.42 -14.42
C TRP A 318 -17.21 8.07 -15.15
N GLU A 319 -18.43 7.57 -15.39
CA GLU A 319 -18.66 6.41 -16.26
C GLU A 319 -18.24 6.68 -17.70
N ASP A 320 -18.50 7.87 -18.23
CA ASP A 320 -18.07 8.23 -19.58
C ASP A 320 -16.54 8.31 -19.66
N ILE A 321 -15.89 8.81 -18.62
CA ILE A 321 -14.41 8.80 -18.48
C ILE A 321 -13.88 7.36 -18.50
N ILE A 322 -14.49 6.45 -17.74
CA ILE A 322 -14.14 5.03 -17.74
C ILE A 322 -14.20 4.47 -19.16
N VAL A 323 -15.35 4.68 -19.83
CA VAL A 323 -15.56 4.19 -21.21
C VAL A 323 -14.56 4.78 -22.19
N PHE A 324 -14.18 6.06 -22.03
CA PHE A 324 -13.17 6.69 -22.85
C PHE A 324 -11.81 5.97 -22.72
N PHE A 325 -11.35 5.74 -21.49
CA PHE A 325 -10.05 5.09 -21.26
C PHE A 325 -10.07 3.61 -21.62
N ASP A 326 -11.18 2.90 -21.44
CA ASP A 326 -11.34 1.50 -21.87
C ASP A 326 -11.20 1.36 -23.39
N ARG A 327 -11.70 2.33 -24.17
CA ARG A 327 -11.59 2.33 -25.65
C ARG A 327 -10.16 2.60 -26.14
N LEU A 328 -9.34 3.30 -25.34
CA LEU A 328 -7.94 3.50 -25.69
C LEU A 328 -7.12 2.21 -25.55
N GLY A 329 -7.68 1.23 -24.84
CA GLY A 329 -6.97 0.01 -24.47
C GLY A 329 -5.85 0.33 -23.48
N GLY A 330 -5.76 -0.37 -22.38
CA GLY A 330 -4.58 -0.29 -21.52
C GLY A 330 -3.36 -0.79 -22.30
N GLN A 331 -2.67 0.11 -22.99
CA GLN A 331 -1.39 -0.16 -23.68
C GLN A 331 -0.24 -0.15 -22.70
#